data_2692ea924d0d7def1286ab7db1e56409
#
_entry.id   2692ea924d0d7def1286ab7db1e56409
#
_cell.length_a   1.000
_cell.length_b   1.000
_cell.length_c   1.000
_cell.angle_alpha   90.00
_cell.angle_beta   90.00
_cell.angle_gamma   90.00
#
_symmetry.space_group_name_H-M   'P 1'
#
loop_
_entity.id
_entity.type
_entity.pdbx_description
1 polymer ?
#
loop_
_entity_poly.entity_id
_entity_poly.type
_entity_poly.pdbx_seq_one_letter_code
_entity_poly.pdbx_strand_id
1 'polypeptide(L)'
;GEQVAQGDHLDIGQGAGFYINATQAPWAAHYQMEQFVAEELYALVREQFAVQTDSIGIFGHSMGGHGALTLAFKYPEKFKSVSAFAPICAPSQCPWGEKAFSAYLGDDRQGWQAHDATALVQQKGKQFADILIDQGLQDQFYSQLNPALFQAACAQAGQPLSLREHAGYDHGYYFIQSFIDDHLQFHAVQLQS
;
A
#
# COMPACT_ATOMS: atom_id res chain seq x y z
N GLY A 1 -17.05 12.02 10.94
CA GLY A 1 -18.20 12.72 11.48
C GLY A 1 -19.49 11.98 11.19
N GLU A 2 -20.60 12.39 11.75
CA GLU A 2 -21.92 11.72 11.65
C GLU A 2 -22.48 11.63 10.21
N GLN A 3 -21.94 12.41 9.29
CA GLN A 3 -22.37 12.46 7.89
C GLN A 3 -21.51 11.63 6.95
N VAL A 4 -20.48 10.94 7.44
CA VAL A 4 -19.62 10.09 6.63
C VAL A 4 -20.32 8.76 6.37
N ALA A 5 -20.40 8.35 5.11
CA ALA A 5 -20.98 7.05 4.74
C ALA A 5 -20.30 5.91 5.47
N GLN A 6 -21.08 4.93 5.90
CA GLN A 6 -20.61 3.75 6.61
C GLN A 6 -20.88 2.50 5.77
N GLY A 7 -20.01 1.51 5.86
CA GLY A 7 -20.24 0.20 5.31
C GLY A 7 -20.94 -0.72 6.32
N ASP A 8 -21.59 -1.74 5.80
CA ASP A 8 -22.28 -2.74 6.64
C ASP A 8 -21.31 -3.77 7.26
N HIS A 9 -20.04 -3.76 6.84
CA HIS A 9 -19.00 -4.67 7.28
C HIS A 9 -17.67 -3.93 7.52
N LEU A 10 -16.76 -4.55 8.29
CA LEU A 10 -15.44 -3.99 8.63
C LEU A 10 -14.48 -3.81 7.44
N ASP A 11 -14.77 -4.44 6.31
CA ASP A 11 -13.95 -4.43 5.10
C ASP A 11 -14.34 -3.33 4.09
N ILE A 12 -15.30 -2.49 4.44
CA ILE A 12 -15.71 -1.33 3.65
C ILE A 12 -16.17 -0.18 4.56
N GLY A 13 -15.99 1.05 4.12
CA GLY A 13 -16.36 2.22 4.91
C GLY A 13 -15.24 2.67 5.84
N GLN A 14 -15.60 3.09 7.05
CA GLN A 14 -14.68 3.68 8.00
C GLN A 14 -13.54 2.74 8.37
N GLY A 15 -12.28 3.18 8.17
CA GLY A 15 -11.10 2.36 8.40
C GLY A 15 -10.71 1.42 7.25
N ALA A 16 -11.49 1.38 6.16
CA ALA A 16 -11.27 0.48 5.02
C ALA A 16 -11.30 1.23 3.66
N GLY A 17 -10.72 2.42 3.60
CA GLY A 17 -10.71 3.29 2.42
C GLY A 17 -9.71 2.91 1.33
N PHE A 18 -8.94 1.86 1.49
CA PHE A 18 -7.96 1.31 0.53
C PHE A 18 -6.95 2.33 -0.03
N TYR A 19 -6.75 3.45 0.66
CA TYR A 19 -5.80 4.51 0.26
C TYR A 19 -5.99 5.00 -1.19
N ILE A 20 -7.25 5.06 -1.61
CA ILE A 20 -7.68 5.58 -2.92
C ILE A 20 -8.56 6.81 -2.74
N ASN A 21 -8.80 7.53 -3.84
CA ASN A 21 -9.82 8.57 -3.91
C ASN A 21 -11.09 7.96 -4.52
N ALA A 22 -12.12 7.80 -3.72
CA ALA A 22 -13.39 7.26 -4.19
C ALA A 22 -14.07 8.21 -5.19
N THR A 23 -14.64 7.63 -6.23
CA THR A 23 -15.36 8.36 -7.30
C THR A 23 -16.86 8.10 -7.28
N GLN A 24 -17.30 7.09 -6.54
CA GLN A 24 -18.71 6.67 -6.49
C GLN A 24 -19.41 7.19 -5.24
N ALA A 25 -20.68 7.61 -5.40
CA ALA A 25 -21.53 7.91 -4.27
C ALA A 25 -21.88 6.62 -3.49
N PRO A 26 -22.01 6.67 -2.16
CA PRO A 26 -21.90 7.84 -1.29
C PRO A 26 -20.45 8.15 -0.84
N TRP A 27 -19.46 7.39 -1.30
CA TRP A 27 -18.09 7.40 -0.80
C TRP A 27 -17.27 8.62 -1.25
N ALA A 28 -17.49 9.10 -2.49
CA ALA A 28 -16.69 10.15 -3.12
C ALA A 28 -16.56 11.44 -2.29
N ALA A 29 -17.54 11.72 -1.43
CA ALA A 29 -17.56 12.96 -0.63
C ALA A 29 -16.46 13.01 0.46
N HIS A 30 -16.03 11.83 0.98
CA HIS A 30 -15.19 11.78 2.17
C HIS A 30 -14.05 10.75 2.11
N TYR A 31 -14.11 9.79 1.19
CA TYR A 31 -13.10 8.72 1.09
C TYR A 31 -12.04 9.12 0.07
N GLN A 32 -11.17 10.06 0.46
CA GLN A 32 -10.10 10.66 -0.37
C GLN A 32 -8.72 10.38 0.26
N MET A 33 -8.46 9.11 0.61
CA MET A 33 -7.26 8.74 1.36
C MET A 33 -5.96 8.84 0.57
N GLU A 34 -6.00 8.69 -0.76
CA GLU A 34 -4.86 8.96 -1.61
C GLU A 34 -4.44 10.41 -1.52
N GLN A 35 -5.37 11.34 -1.73
CA GLN A 35 -5.12 12.78 -1.61
C GLN A 35 -4.66 13.14 -0.20
N PHE A 36 -5.33 12.61 0.82
CA PHE A 36 -4.96 12.90 2.21
C PHE A 36 -3.50 12.52 2.51
N VAL A 37 -3.07 11.32 2.14
CA VAL A 37 -1.70 10.85 2.46
C VAL A 37 -0.67 11.50 1.54
N ALA A 38 -0.90 11.51 0.22
CA ALA A 38 0.09 11.95 -0.74
C ALA A 38 0.18 13.48 -0.89
N GLU A 39 -0.80 14.24 -0.44
CA GLU A 39 -0.81 15.69 -0.56
C GLU A 39 -0.96 16.38 0.80
N GLU A 40 -2.07 16.18 1.51
CA GLU A 40 -2.37 16.95 2.72
C GLU A 40 -1.41 16.62 3.86
N LEU A 41 -1.29 15.32 4.22
CA LEU A 41 -0.39 14.87 5.26
C LEU A 41 1.07 15.09 4.87
N TYR A 42 1.42 14.82 3.61
CA TYR A 42 2.76 15.05 3.07
C TYR A 42 3.17 16.53 3.21
N ALA A 43 2.31 17.47 2.81
CA ALA A 43 2.56 18.90 2.95
C ALA A 43 2.65 19.31 4.44
N LEU A 44 1.69 18.85 5.26
CA LEU A 44 1.66 19.17 6.69
C LEU A 44 2.95 18.76 7.40
N VAL A 45 3.44 17.55 7.15
CA VAL A 45 4.70 17.05 7.78
C VAL A 45 5.89 17.92 7.38
N ARG A 46 6.00 18.27 6.10
CA ARG A 46 7.08 19.11 5.59
C ARG A 46 7.05 20.54 6.10
N GLU A 47 5.87 21.08 6.36
CA GLU A 47 5.68 22.45 6.84
C GLU A 47 5.82 22.58 8.36
N GLN A 48 5.35 21.58 9.11
CA GLN A 48 5.25 21.66 10.56
C GLN A 48 6.41 21.02 11.31
N PHE A 49 7.20 20.17 10.66
CA PHE A 49 8.28 19.43 11.30
C PHE A 49 9.63 19.69 10.64
N ALA A 50 10.70 19.69 11.43
CA ALA A 50 12.07 19.80 10.93
C ALA A 50 12.54 18.47 10.31
N VAL A 51 12.04 18.16 9.13
CA VAL A 51 12.37 16.93 8.39
C VAL A 51 13.15 17.23 7.12
N GLN A 52 13.84 16.23 6.59
CA GLN A 52 14.46 16.31 5.27
C GLN A 52 13.36 16.09 4.21
N THR A 53 12.99 17.16 3.54
CA THR A 53 11.82 17.21 2.65
C THR A 53 11.97 16.36 1.38
N ASP A 54 13.19 15.99 1.01
CA ASP A 54 13.51 15.23 -0.19
C ASP A 54 13.84 13.76 0.09
N SER A 55 13.74 13.35 1.38
CA SER A 55 14.09 12.02 1.86
C SER A 55 12.96 11.43 2.71
N ILE A 56 11.84 11.12 2.05
CA ILE A 56 10.64 10.56 2.70
C ILE A 56 10.43 9.14 2.20
N GLY A 57 10.29 8.21 3.15
CA GLY A 57 9.88 6.83 2.90
C GLY A 57 8.42 6.60 3.27
N ILE A 58 7.84 5.52 2.75
CA ILE A 58 6.49 5.11 3.07
C ILE A 58 6.45 3.62 3.36
N PHE A 59 5.73 3.23 4.41
CA PHE A 59 5.48 1.82 4.70
C PHE A 59 4.12 1.62 5.36
N GLY A 60 3.65 0.38 5.36
CA GLY A 60 2.36 0.04 5.95
C GLY A 60 2.15 -1.46 6.07
N HIS A 61 1.05 -1.83 6.73
CA HIS A 61 0.65 -3.22 6.95
C HIS A 61 -0.69 -3.51 6.24
N SER A 62 -0.79 -4.69 5.60
CA SER A 62 -2.05 -5.18 5.01
C SER A 62 -2.60 -4.22 3.94
N MET A 63 -3.80 -3.69 4.14
CA MET A 63 -4.37 -2.62 3.32
C MET A 63 -3.47 -1.36 3.33
N GLY A 64 -2.83 -1.03 4.48
CA GLY A 64 -1.84 0.05 4.55
C GLY A 64 -0.55 -0.27 3.77
N GLY A 65 -0.17 -1.55 3.69
CA GLY A 65 0.91 -2.01 2.82
C GLY A 65 0.57 -1.85 1.33
N HIS A 66 -0.67 -2.18 0.96
CA HIS A 66 -1.22 -1.86 -0.37
C HIS A 66 -1.09 -0.36 -0.66
N GLY A 67 -1.55 0.49 0.28
CA GLY A 67 -1.46 1.94 0.15
C GLY A 67 -0.02 2.42 0.00
N ALA A 68 0.91 1.90 0.80
CA ALA A 68 2.32 2.25 0.70
C ALA A 68 2.91 1.92 -0.68
N LEU A 69 2.66 0.72 -1.19
CA LEU A 69 3.14 0.30 -2.51
C LEU A 69 2.52 1.15 -3.63
N THR A 70 1.21 1.31 -3.65
CA THR A 70 0.53 2.05 -4.72
C THR A 70 0.90 3.53 -4.73
N LEU A 71 0.94 4.19 -3.56
CA LEU A 71 1.32 5.59 -3.46
C LEU A 71 2.79 5.82 -3.84
N ALA A 72 3.70 4.92 -3.44
CA ALA A 72 5.10 5.01 -3.85
C ALA A 72 5.25 4.93 -5.38
N PHE A 73 4.58 3.99 -6.04
CA PHE A 73 4.61 3.89 -7.50
C PHE A 73 3.90 5.06 -8.20
N LYS A 74 2.86 5.64 -7.61
CA LYS A 74 2.16 6.81 -8.19
C LYS A 74 2.99 8.09 -8.06
N TYR A 75 3.68 8.26 -6.94
CA TYR A 75 4.40 9.48 -6.56
C TYR A 75 5.88 9.21 -6.23
N PRO A 76 6.68 8.65 -7.16
CA PRO A 76 8.08 8.31 -6.90
C PRO A 76 8.96 9.55 -6.64
N GLU A 77 8.48 10.72 -7.04
CA GLU A 77 9.13 11.99 -6.72
C GLU A 77 8.96 12.39 -5.24
N LYS A 78 7.91 11.88 -4.57
CA LYS A 78 7.62 12.17 -3.16
C LYS A 78 8.21 11.11 -2.22
N PHE A 79 8.10 9.83 -2.60
CA PHE A 79 8.53 8.72 -1.76
C PHE A 79 9.78 8.06 -2.34
N LYS A 80 10.91 8.11 -1.62
CA LYS A 80 12.20 7.60 -2.06
C LYS A 80 12.46 6.15 -1.68
N SER A 81 11.74 5.65 -0.69
CA SER A 81 11.81 4.25 -0.26
C SER A 81 10.43 3.73 0.11
N VAL A 82 10.21 2.43 -0.12
CA VAL A 82 8.94 1.79 0.18
C VAL A 82 9.17 0.40 0.75
N SER A 83 8.40 0.08 1.80
CA SER A 83 8.35 -1.27 2.35
C SER A 83 6.94 -1.63 2.81
N ALA A 84 6.66 -2.91 3.04
CA ALA A 84 5.34 -3.33 3.48
C ALA A 84 5.36 -4.62 4.30
N PHE A 85 4.45 -4.70 5.26
CA PHE A 85 4.13 -5.91 6.01
C PHE A 85 2.86 -6.52 5.46
N ALA A 86 2.92 -7.78 5.01
CA ALA A 86 1.76 -8.54 4.53
C ALA A 86 0.79 -7.70 3.66
N PRO A 87 1.27 -7.01 2.61
CA PRO A 87 0.44 -6.10 1.82
C PRO A 87 -0.58 -6.85 0.96
N ILE A 88 -1.73 -6.22 0.67
CA ILE A 88 -2.61 -6.67 -0.41
C ILE A 88 -1.96 -6.24 -1.73
N CYS A 89 -1.25 -7.16 -2.38
CA CYS A 89 -0.37 -6.86 -3.52
C CYS A 89 -1.10 -6.67 -4.84
N ALA A 90 -2.24 -7.36 -5.02
CA ALA A 90 -3.04 -7.35 -6.25
C ALA A 90 -4.54 -7.23 -5.92
N PRO A 91 -5.00 -6.07 -5.42
CA PRO A 91 -6.38 -5.90 -4.97
C PRO A 91 -7.41 -6.08 -6.11
N SER A 92 -7.06 -5.80 -7.35
CA SER A 92 -7.94 -6.07 -8.49
C SER A 92 -8.18 -7.56 -8.78
N GLN A 93 -7.47 -8.46 -8.08
CA GLN A 93 -7.47 -9.90 -8.27
C GLN A 93 -7.77 -10.68 -6.96
N CYS A 94 -8.29 -10.02 -5.95
CA CYS A 94 -8.71 -10.68 -4.71
C CYS A 94 -10.07 -10.17 -4.24
N PRO A 95 -10.86 -11.01 -3.54
CA PRO A 95 -12.23 -10.65 -3.11
C PRO A 95 -12.32 -9.33 -2.32
N TRP A 96 -11.40 -9.05 -1.42
CA TRP A 96 -11.41 -7.79 -0.66
C TRP A 96 -11.21 -6.56 -1.55
N GLY A 97 -10.24 -6.62 -2.44
CA GLY A 97 -9.95 -5.51 -3.33
C GLY A 97 -11.04 -5.31 -4.37
N GLU A 98 -11.57 -6.40 -4.95
CA GLU A 98 -12.69 -6.31 -5.89
C GLU A 98 -13.93 -5.66 -5.26
N LYS A 99 -14.29 -6.06 -4.02
CA LYS A 99 -15.39 -5.45 -3.28
C LYS A 99 -15.15 -3.95 -3.03
N ALA A 100 -13.98 -3.59 -2.57
CA ALA A 100 -13.64 -2.20 -2.29
C ALA A 100 -13.60 -1.35 -3.57
N PHE A 101 -12.96 -1.84 -4.63
CA PHE A 101 -12.83 -1.10 -5.88
C PHE A 101 -14.16 -0.94 -6.61
N SER A 102 -15.01 -1.97 -6.63
CA SER A 102 -16.36 -1.84 -7.17
C SER A 102 -17.17 -0.78 -6.41
N ALA A 103 -17.10 -0.77 -5.08
CA ALA A 103 -17.81 0.22 -4.27
C ALA A 103 -17.26 1.64 -4.42
N TYR A 104 -15.93 1.82 -4.41
CA TYR A 104 -15.30 3.14 -4.39
C TYR A 104 -15.05 3.72 -5.77
N LEU A 105 -14.71 2.90 -6.76
CA LEU A 105 -14.30 3.31 -8.10
C LEU A 105 -15.35 2.95 -9.18
N GLY A 106 -16.31 2.08 -8.85
CA GLY A 106 -17.27 1.52 -9.81
C GLY A 106 -16.71 0.30 -10.55
N ASP A 107 -17.44 -0.19 -11.54
CA ASP A 107 -17.18 -1.50 -12.17
C ASP A 107 -16.20 -1.46 -13.35
N ASP A 108 -15.60 -0.31 -13.65
CA ASP A 108 -14.54 -0.20 -14.66
C ASP A 108 -13.24 -0.85 -14.16
N ARG A 109 -13.08 -2.14 -14.42
CA ARG A 109 -11.90 -2.91 -14.03
C ARG A 109 -10.60 -2.40 -14.68
N GLN A 110 -10.68 -1.71 -15.80
CA GLN A 110 -9.48 -1.11 -16.42
C GLN A 110 -8.97 0.07 -15.57
N GLY A 111 -9.88 0.88 -15.02
CA GLY A 111 -9.52 1.94 -14.10
C GLY A 111 -8.89 1.45 -12.79
N TRP A 112 -9.23 0.23 -12.34
CA TRP A 112 -8.66 -0.37 -11.13
C TRP A 112 -7.14 -0.59 -11.20
N GLN A 113 -6.59 -0.77 -12.40
CA GLN A 113 -5.16 -1.00 -12.61
C GLN A 113 -4.28 0.15 -12.09
N ALA A 114 -4.81 1.36 -12.10
CA ALA A 114 -4.13 2.54 -11.54
C ALA A 114 -4.01 2.51 -10.00
N HIS A 115 -4.69 1.57 -9.35
CA HIS A 115 -4.73 1.42 -7.89
C HIS A 115 -4.25 0.04 -7.43
N ASP A 116 -3.61 -0.73 -8.31
CA ASP A 116 -3.11 -2.08 -8.04
C ASP A 116 -1.58 -2.09 -8.15
N ALA A 117 -0.89 -2.46 -7.06
CA ALA A 117 0.58 -2.41 -7.01
C ALA A 117 1.23 -3.33 -8.06
N THR A 118 0.64 -4.50 -8.29
CA THR A 118 1.13 -5.45 -9.30
C THR A 118 1.00 -4.88 -10.71
N ALA A 119 -0.12 -4.25 -11.03
CA ALA A 119 -0.32 -3.58 -12.31
C ALA A 119 0.60 -2.35 -12.46
N LEU A 120 0.76 -1.56 -11.40
CA LEU A 120 1.61 -0.37 -11.43
C LEU A 120 3.08 -0.70 -11.69
N VAL A 121 3.64 -1.74 -11.05
CA VAL A 121 5.03 -2.12 -11.33
C VAL A 121 5.22 -2.63 -12.76
N GLN A 122 4.25 -3.37 -13.31
CA GLN A 122 4.27 -3.81 -14.70
C GLN A 122 4.25 -2.63 -15.68
N GLN A 123 3.48 -1.59 -15.40
CA GLN A 123 3.35 -0.42 -16.27
C GLN A 123 4.54 0.52 -16.18
N LYS A 124 5.07 0.75 -14.97
CA LYS A 124 6.08 1.77 -14.70
C LYS A 124 7.52 1.25 -14.71
N GLY A 125 7.71 -0.06 -14.60
CA GLY A 125 9.04 -0.65 -14.47
C GLY A 125 9.71 -0.33 -13.14
N LYS A 126 11.05 -0.41 -13.14
CA LYS A 126 11.86 -0.12 -11.95
C LYS A 126 11.75 1.36 -11.54
N GLN A 127 11.34 1.59 -10.29
CA GLN A 127 11.27 2.92 -9.69
C GLN A 127 12.19 3.06 -8.46
N PHE A 128 12.45 1.97 -7.75
CA PHE A 128 13.19 1.95 -6.50
C PHE A 128 14.46 1.11 -6.59
N ALA A 129 15.45 1.42 -5.77
CA ALA A 129 16.66 0.61 -5.67
C ALA A 129 16.34 -0.79 -5.17
N ASP A 130 15.45 -0.89 -4.17
CA ASP A 130 14.85 -2.13 -3.67
C ASP A 130 13.48 -1.82 -3.04
N ILE A 131 12.65 -2.85 -2.87
CA ILE A 131 11.41 -2.83 -2.10
C ILE A 131 11.50 -3.95 -1.07
N LEU A 132 11.21 -3.67 0.20
CA LEU A 132 11.18 -4.69 1.24
C LEU A 132 9.74 -5.10 1.56
N ILE A 133 9.45 -6.40 1.49
CA ILE A 133 8.18 -6.96 1.95
C ILE A 133 8.46 -8.11 2.91
N ASP A 134 7.82 -8.06 4.07
CA ASP A 134 7.74 -9.19 5.00
C ASP A 134 6.35 -9.82 4.95
N GLN A 135 6.29 -11.16 4.95
CA GLN A 135 5.07 -11.95 4.87
C GLN A 135 5.11 -13.13 5.84
N GLY A 136 4.11 -13.24 6.70
CA GLY A 136 3.91 -14.42 7.55
C GLY A 136 3.35 -15.60 6.75
N LEU A 137 3.92 -16.78 6.93
CA LEU A 137 3.45 -18.01 6.23
C LEU A 137 2.21 -18.63 6.88
N GLN A 138 1.91 -18.31 8.15
CA GLN A 138 0.67 -18.68 8.84
C GLN A 138 -0.39 -17.57 8.80
N ASP A 139 -0.24 -16.61 7.91
CA ASP A 139 -1.19 -15.54 7.71
C ASP A 139 -2.53 -16.08 7.18
N GLN A 140 -3.59 -15.90 7.94
CA GLN A 140 -4.93 -16.38 7.60
C GLN A 140 -5.51 -15.71 6.34
N PHE A 141 -4.94 -14.57 5.92
CA PHE A 141 -5.34 -13.81 4.74
C PHE A 141 -4.41 -14.01 3.55
N TYR A 142 -3.41 -14.88 3.66
CA TYR A 142 -2.36 -15.07 2.65
C TYR A 142 -2.91 -15.17 1.21
N SER A 143 -4.02 -15.90 1.02
CA SER A 143 -4.65 -16.07 -0.30
C SER A 143 -5.24 -14.77 -0.88
N GLN A 144 -5.49 -13.76 -0.06
CA GLN A 144 -5.95 -12.44 -0.52
C GLN A 144 -4.80 -11.43 -0.70
N LEU A 145 -3.65 -11.68 -0.06
CA LEU A 145 -2.50 -10.78 -0.13
C LEU A 145 -1.72 -10.93 -1.44
N ASN A 146 -1.67 -12.12 -2.01
CA ASN A 146 -1.06 -12.42 -3.31
C ASN A 146 0.40 -11.93 -3.49
N PRO A 147 1.34 -12.16 -2.54
CA PRO A 147 2.71 -11.69 -2.66
C PRO A 147 3.44 -12.24 -3.89
N ALA A 148 3.12 -13.49 -4.29
CA ALA A 148 3.72 -14.13 -5.46
C ALA A 148 3.40 -13.41 -6.78
N LEU A 149 2.20 -12.80 -6.92
CA LEU A 149 1.86 -12.02 -8.11
C LEU A 149 2.73 -10.76 -8.22
N PHE A 150 2.92 -10.07 -7.11
CA PHE A 150 3.78 -8.89 -7.08
C PHE A 150 5.25 -9.25 -7.33
N GLN A 151 5.73 -10.34 -6.74
CA GLN A 151 7.09 -10.85 -6.96
C GLN A 151 7.34 -11.14 -8.43
N ALA A 152 6.41 -11.85 -9.08
CA ALA A 152 6.51 -12.15 -10.51
C ALA A 152 6.52 -10.87 -11.37
N ALA A 153 5.65 -9.90 -11.04
CA ALA A 153 5.58 -8.62 -11.73
C ALA A 153 6.87 -7.79 -11.55
N CYS A 154 7.43 -7.74 -10.35
CA CYS A 154 8.72 -7.10 -10.08
C CYS A 154 9.85 -7.73 -10.90
N ALA A 155 9.92 -9.06 -10.93
CA ALA A 155 10.93 -9.78 -11.72
C ALA A 155 10.84 -9.44 -13.21
N GLN A 156 9.63 -9.42 -13.78
CA GLN A 156 9.39 -9.06 -15.20
C GLN A 156 9.74 -7.60 -15.49
N ALA A 157 9.44 -6.71 -14.57
CA ALA A 157 9.69 -5.27 -14.71
C ALA A 157 11.13 -4.85 -14.37
N GLY A 158 11.96 -5.77 -13.88
CA GLY A 158 13.31 -5.48 -13.40
C GLY A 158 13.37 -4.64 -12.14
N GLN A 159 12.27 -4.63 -11.35
CA GLN A 159 12.22 -3.97 -10.05
C GLN A 159 12.81 -4.89 -8.98
N PRO A 160 13.91 -4.51 -8.30
CA PRO A 160 14.42 -5.29 -7.18
C PRO A 160 13.40 -5.39 -6.05
N LEU A 161 13.25 -6.59 -5.50
CA LEU A 161 12.33 -6.91 -4.43
C LEU A 161 12.96 -7.88 -3.43
N SER A 162 13.05 -7.47 -2.19
CA SER A 162 13.38 -8.31 -1.04
C SER A 162 12.08 -8.79 -0.38
N LEU A 163 11.53 -9.90 -0.88
CA LEU A 163 10.39 -10.59 -0.24
C LEU A 163 10.91 -11.62 0.76
N ARG A 164 10.63 -11.40 2.04
CA ARG A 164 11.01 -12.29 3.14
C ARG A 164 9.77 -12.99 3.69
N GLU A 165 9.79 -14.30 3.70
CA GLU A 165 8.70 -15.13 4.21
C GLU A 165 9.09 -15.75 5.55
N HIS A 166 8.20 -15.65 6.54
CA HIS A 166 8.47 -16.01 7.93
C HIS A 166 7.55 -17.13 8.42
N ALA A 167 8.14 -18.31 8.68
CA ALA A 167 7.42 -19.42 9.28
C ALA A 167 7.01 -19.08 10.72
N GLY A 168 5.79 -19.48 11.11
CA GLY A 168 5.26 -19.27 12.47
C GLY A 168 4.59 -17.91 12.72
N TYR A 169 4.60 -17.01 11.73
CA TYR A 169 3.96 -15.71 11.86
C TYR A 169 2.63 -15.64 11.12
N ASP A 170 1.64 -15.06 11.77
CA ASP A 170 0.32 -14.73 11.25
C ASP A 170 0.23 -13.26 10.77
N HIS A 171 -0.99 -12.73 10.63
CA HIS A 171 -1.25 -11.34 10.23
C HIS A 171 -1.18 -10.32 11.38
N GLY A 172 -0.85 -10.76 12.58
CA GLY A 172 -0.98 -9.96 13.80
C GLY A 172 0.15 -8.97 14.04
N TYR A 173 -0.04 -8.12 15.07
CA TYR A 173 0.96 -7.09 15.44
C TYR A 173 2.27 -7.67 15.98
N TYR A 174 2.27 -8.91 16.49
CA TYR A 174 3.50 -9.56 16.91
C TYR A 174 4.46 -9.79 15.73
N PHE A 175 3.91 -10.11 14.56
CA PHE A 175 4.68 -10.18 13.32
C PHE A 175 5.34 -8.84 13.00
N ILE A 176 4.56 -7.74 12.99
CA ILE A 176 5.10 -6.39 12.73
C ILE A 176 6.18 -6.03 13.74
N GLN A 177 5.90 -6.24 15.04
CA GLN A 177 6.85 -5.92 16.11
C GLN A 177 8.19 -6.66 15.98
N SER A 178 8.16 -7.88 15.44
CA SER A 178 9.37 -8.69 15.27
C SER A 178 10.31 -8.16 14.20
N PHE A 179 9.81 -7.42 13.21
CA PHE A 179 10.59 -7.00 12.03
C PHE A 179 10.57 -5.50 11.76
N ILE A 180 9.91 -4.69 12.59
CA ILE A 180 9.82 -3.24 12.37
C ILE A 180 11.19 -2.55 12.36
N ASP A 181 12.11 -3.00 13.18
CA ASP A 181 13.47 -2.42 13.25
C ASP A 181 14.22 -2.63 11.93
N ASP A 182 14.03 -3.79 11.27
CA ASP A 182 14.61 -4.06 9.95
C ASP A 182 14.06 -3.10 8.89
N HIS A 183 12.74 -2.83 8.92
CA HIS A 183 12.12 -1.87 8.01
C HIS A 183 12.61 -0.45 8.25
N LEU A 184 12.74 -0.02 9.51
CA LEU A 184 13.29 1.30 9.84
C LEU A 184 14.74 1.43 9.36
N GLN A 185 15.55 0.39 9.55
CA GLN A 185 16.93 0.37 9.06
C GLN A 185 16.99 0.37 7.52
N PHE A 186 16.13 -0.40 6.86
CA PHE A 186 16.00 -0.40 5.40
C PHE A 186 15.73 1.01 4.88
N HIS A 187 14.73 1.70 5.44
CA HIS A 187 14.42 3.08 5.05
C HIS A 187 15.59 4.02 5.35
N ALA A 188 16.24 3.91 6.50
CA ALA A 188 17.37 4.76 6.86
C ALA A 188 18.51 4.64 5.83
N VAL A 189 18.82 3.44 5.35
CA VAL A 189 19.83 3.22 4.31
C VAL A 189 19.39 3.80 2.96
N GLN A 190 18.16 3.55 2.54
CA GLN A 190 17.65 4.02 1.24
C GLN A 190 17.52 5.55 1.17
N LEU A 191 17.22 6.20 2.29
CA LEU A 191 17.03 7.65 2.35
C LEU A 191 18.35 8.45 2.48
N GLN A 192 19.50 7.76 2.70
CA GLN A 192 20.83 8.37 2.73
C GLN A 192 21.55 8.32 1.37
N SER A 193 21.03 7.53 0.44
CA SER A 193 21.57 7.36 -0.92
C SER A 193 20.98 8.39 -1.88
#